data_c329048c47e8b29220b3abc594fa4cbb
#
_entry.id   c329048c47e8b29220b3abc594fa4cbb
#
_cell.length_a   1.000
_cell.length_b   1.000
_cell.length_c   1.000
_cell.angle_alpha   90.00
_cell.angle_beta   90.00
_cell.angle_gamma   90.00
#
_symmetry.space_group_name_H-M   'P 1'
#
loop_
_entity.id
_entity.type
_entity.pdbx_description
1 polymer ?
#
loop_
_entity_poly.entity_id
_entity_poly.type
_entity_poly.pdbx_seq_one_letter_code
_entity_poly.pdbx_strand_id
1 'polypeptide(L)'
;MVIGKGNKDLILSEAEVYNICEQAFADREFDRKKILAIIPDHSRTAPIDVMFRTVYKLLADRAGTLDFIIATGTHHPLSDQAINNRVGITQEERISKYPKVRFFNHHWKDPDQIQSIGIITKSEISQISSGLMEEEVNITINKIVFDYDILMIIGPTFPHEVVG
;
A
#
# COMPACT_ATOMS: atom_id res chain seq x y z
N MET A 1 -7.72 17.80 3.27
CA MET A 1 -7.85 17.91 4.75
C MET A 1 -7.05 16.77 5.37
N VAL A 2 -6.25 17.02 6.42
CA VAL A 2 -5.56 15.99 7.20
C VAL A 2 -6.47 15.62 8.38
N ILE A 3 -6.74 14.34 8.56
CA ILE A 3 -7.47 13.78 9.71
C ILE A 3 -6.48 12.92 10.48
N GLY A 4 -6.27 13.23 11.76
CA GLY A 4 -5.31 12.50 12.56
C GLY A 4 -5.15 13.07 13.97
N LYS A 5 -4.45 12.32 14.81
CA LYS A 5 -4.13 12.66 16.20
C LYS A 5 -2.77 12.09 16.52
N GLY A 6 -1.91 12.87 17.15
CA GLY A 6 -0.61 12.38 17.60
C GLY A 6 0.23 13.47 18.25
N ASN A 7 1.09 13.03 19.15
CA ASN A 7 2.23 13.79 19.69
C ASN A 7 3.27 12.79 20.21
N LYS A 8 4.42 13.29 20.66
CA LYS A 8 5.56 12.45 21.09
C LYS A 8 5.26 11.51 22.29
N ASP A 9 4.27 11.85 23.10
CA ASP A 9 3.93 11.14 24.35
C ASP A 9 2.61 10.34 24.22
N LEU A 10 1.99 10.32 23.00
CA LEU A 10 0.70 9.70 22.77
C LEU A 10 0.86 8.35 22.04
N ILE A 11 0.34 7.31 22.66
CA ILE A 11 0.14 6.01 22.01
C ILE A 11 -1.36 5.85 21.75
N LEU A 12 -1.74 5.70 20.48
CA LEU A 12 -3.13 5.50 20.11
C LEU A 12 -3.58 4.07 20.40
N SER A 13 -4.75 3.94 21.02
CA SER A 13 -5.45 2.66 21.11
C SER A 13 -6.02 2.24 19.76
N GLU A 14 -6.33 0.95 19.59
CA GLU A 14 -6.99 0.45 18.37
C GLU A 14 -8.34 1.12 18.12
N ALA A 15 -9.08 1.47 19.16
CA ALA A 15 -10.34 2.20 19.05
C ALA A 15 -10.14 3.62 18.51
N GLU A 16 -9.08 4.31 18.93
CA GLU A 16 -8.76 5.63 18.40
C GLU A 16 -8.31 5.56 16.94
N VAL A 17 -7.51 4.55 16.57
CA VAL A 17 -7.14 4.29 15.18
C VAL A 17 -8.40 4.05 14.33
N TYR A 18 -9.30 3.20 14.81
CA TYR A 18 -10.57 2.94 14.12
C TYR A 18 -11.38 4.23 13.90
N ASN A 19 -11.57 5.05 14.93
CA ASN A 19 -12.35 6.28 14.85
C ASN A 19 -11.72 7.31 13.88
N ILE A 20 -10.38 7.40 13.85
CA ILE A 20 -9.65 8.25 12.91
C ILE A 20 -9.89 7.78 11.46
N CYS A 21 -9.76 6.48 11.21
CA CYS A 21 -10.03 5.91 9.89
C CYS A 21 -11.50 6.06 9.48
N GLU A 22 -12.43 5.84 10.39
CA GLU A 22 -13.87 6.02 10.14
C GLU A 22 -14.18 7.46 9.71
N GLN A 23 -13.65 8.45 10.41
CA GLN A 23 -13.78 9.86 10.03
C GLN A 23 -13.11 10.16 8.67
N ALA A 24 -11.93 9.58 8.41
CA ALA A 24 -11.22 9.77 7.16
C ALA A 24 -11.96 9.16 5.96
N PHE A 25 -12.76 8.13 6.19
CA PHE A 25 -13.50 7.41 5.16
C PHE A 25 -14.96 7.88 5.00
N ALA A 26 -15.48 8.69 5.93
CA ALA A 26 -16.88 9.11 5.96
C ALA A 26 -17.31 9.82 4.66
N ASP A 27 -16.48 10.75 4.18
CA ASP A 27 -16.77 11.58 3.00
C ASP A 27 -16.15 11.01 1.71
N ARG A 28 -15.79 9.71 1.68
CA ARG A 28 -15.15 9.08 0.53
C ARG A 28 -16.08 8.07 -0.14
N GLU A 29 -16.05 8.07 -1.46
CA GLU A 29 -16.82 7.13 -2.28
C GLU A 29 -16.09 5.80 -2.42
N PHE A 30 -16.26 4.92 -1.44
CA PHE A 30 -15.74 3.55 -1.47
C PHE A 30 -16.76 2.51 -1.93
N ASP A 31 -18.05 2.87 -1.97
CA ASP A 31 -19.15 1.94 -2.20
C ASP A 31 -19.06 1.34 -3.62
N ARG A 32 -19.02 0.00 -3.67
CA ARG A 32 -18.88 -0.82 -4.88
C ARG A 32 -17.58 -0.62 -5.66
N LYS A 33 -16.62 0.16 -5.14
CA LYS A 33 -15.31 0.38 -5.76
C LYS A 33 -14.40 -0.81 -5.54
N LYS A 34 -13.51 -1.04 -6.50
CA LYS A 34 -12.37 -1.96 -6.35
C LYS A 34 -11.24 -1.20 -5.67
N ILE A 35 -10.86 -1.64 -4.48
CA ILE A 35 -9.84 -0.98 -3.64
C ILE A 35 -8.63 -1.89 -3.54
N LEU A 36 -7.45 -1.36 -3.87
CA LEU A 36 -6.17 -2.01 -3.62
C LEU A 36 -5.44 -1.26 -2.51
N ALA A 37 -5.27 -1.89 -1.37
CA ALA A 37 -4.48 -1.38 -0.26
C ALA A 37 -3.01 -1.78 -0.44
N ILE A 38 -2.12 -0.79 -0.52
CA ILE A 38 -0.68 -0.97 -0.66
C ILE A 38 -0.08 -0.91 0.74
N ILE A 39 0.48 -2.01 1.21
CA ILE A 39 1.07 -2.13 2.56
C ILE A 39 2.55 -2.47 2.48
N PRO A 40 3.38 -2.00 3.43
CA PRO A 40 4.80 -2.31 3.46
C PRO A 40 5.05 -3.77 3.87
N ASP A 41 6.19 -4.30 3.46
CA ASP A 41 6.68 -5.59 3.92
C ASP A 41 7.15 -5.55 5.39
N HIS A 42 7.78 -6.63 5.86
CA HIS A 42 8.24 -6.77 7.25
C HIS A 42 9.45 -5.89 7.60
N SER A 43 10.13 -5.29 6.63
CA SER A 43 11.27 -4.39 6.86
C SER A 43 10.85 -3.05 7.46
N ARG A 44 9.56 -2.71 7.41
CA ARG A 44 9.03 -1.46 7.96
C ARG A 44 8.23 -1.70 9.23
N THR A 45 8.59 -1.00 10.30
CA THR A 45 7.82 -1.00 11.55
C THR A 45 6.57 -0.17 11.40
N ALA A 46 5.42 -0.83 11.35
CA ALA A 46 4.11 -0.21 11.31
C ALA A 46 3.05 -1.19 11.82
N PRO A 47 1.98 -0.72 12.48
CA PRO A 47 0.89 -1.56 13.02
C PRO A 47 -0.05 -2.04 11.89
N ILE A 48 0.51 -2.80 10.93
CA ILE A 48 -0.24 -3.24 9.74
C ILE A 48 -1.35 -4.20 10.11
N ASP A 49 -1.19 -4.99 11.16
CA ASP A 49 -2.23 -5.86 11.70
C ASP A 49 -3.46 -5.08 12.21
N VAL A 50 -3.26 -3.99 12.93
CA VAL A 50 -4.34 -3.09 13.37
C VAL A 50 -4.99 -2.40 12.18
N MET A 51 -4.17 -1.89 11.25
CA MET A 51 -4.67 -1.20 10.06
C MET A 51 -5.44 -2.14 9.13
N PHE A 52 -4.97 -3.36 8.93
CA PHE A 52 -5.68 -4.37 8.14
C PHE A 52 -7.09 -4.64 8.71
N ARG A 53 -7.17 -4.94 10.02
CA ARG A 53 -8.47 -5.19 10.68
C ARG A 53 -9.39 -3.98 10.62
N THR A 54 -8.84 -2.78 10.81
CA THR A 54 -9.60 -1.53 10.76
C THR A 54 -10.17 -1.27 9.38
N VAL A 55 -9.34 -1.33 8.35
CA VAL A 55 -9.74 -1.10 6.96
C VAL A 55 -10.74 -2.16 6.51
N TYR A 56 -10.49 -3.43 6.83
CA TYR A 56 -11.42 -4.50 6.52
C TYR A 56 -12.80 -4.26 7.17
N LYS A 57 -12.83 -3.95 8.47
CA LYS A 57 -14.09 -3.68 9.20
C LYS A 57 -14.89 -2.51 8.63
N LEU A 58 -14.19 -1.47 8.15
CA LEU A 58 -14.84 -0.26 7.62
C LEU A 58 -15.28 -0.40 6.15
N LEU A 59 -14.60 -1.22 5.36
CA LEU A 59 -14.78 -1.22 3.90
C LEU A 59 -15.22 -2.54 3.30
N ALA A 60 -15.09 -3.68 3.97
CA ALA A 60 -15.36 -4.99 3.37
C ALA A 60 -16.81 -5.15 2.86
N ASP A 61 -17.79 -4.56 3.56
CA ASP A 61 -19.20 -4.62 3.17
C ASP A 61 -19.60 -3.49 2.21
N ARG A 62 -18.76 -2.48 2.06
CA ARG A 62 -19.01 -1.32 1.19
C ARG A 62 -18.34 -1.47 -0.18
N ALA A 63 -17.09 -1.93 -0.18
CA ALA A 63 -16.31 -2.09 -1.40
C ALA A 63 -16.83 -3.22 -2.28
N GLY A 64 -16.73 -3.06 -3.59
CA GLY A 64 -16.93 -4.15 -4.54
C GLY A 64 -15.82 -5.20 -4.44
N THR A 65 -14.60 -4.76 -4.18
CA THR A 65 -13.42 -5.59 -3.91
C THR A 65 -12.49 -4.84 -2.97
N LEU A 66 -11.91 -5.55 -2.00
CA LEU A 66 -10.87 -5.02 -1.10
C LEU A 66 -9.71 -6.01 -1.08
N ASP A 67 -8.63 -5.66 -1.73
CA ASP A 67 -7.42 -6.49 -1.84
C ASP A 67 -6.19 -5.75 -1.33
N PHE A 68 -5.12 -6.49 -1.09
CA PHE A 68 -3.88 -5.94 -0.54
C PHE A 68 -2.68 -6.36 -1.39
N ILE A 69 -1.76 -5.43 -1.62
CA ILE A 69 -0.46 -5.72 -2.24
C ILE A 69 0.67 -5.34 -1.30
N ILE A 70 1.62 -6.25 -1.16
CA ILE A 70 2.84 -6.02 -0.40
C ILE A 70 3.83 -5.23 -1.26
N ALA A 71 4.15 -4.01 -0.84
CA ALA A 71 5.15 -3.16 -1.48
C ALA A 71 6.56 -3.64 -1.09
N THR A 72 7.01 -4.72 -1.68
CA THR A 72 8.30 -5.36 -1.39
C THR A 72 9.50 -4.51 -1.85
N GLY A 73 9.27 -3.49 -2.68
CA GLY A 73 10.36 -2.77 -3.33
C GLY A 73 11.22 -3.73 -4.15
N THR A 74 12.50 -3.83 -3.82
CA THR A 74 13.44 -4.77 -4.43
C THR A 74 13.67 -6.04 -3.60
N HIS A 75 12.92 -6.22 -2.51
CA HIS A 75 13.01 -7.42 -1.68
C HIS A 75 12.33 -8.63 -2.34
N HIS A 76 12.59 -9.82 -1.80
CA HIS A 76 11.90 -11.03 -2.24
C HIS A 76 10.41 -11.00 -1.86
N PRO A 77 9.55 -11.60 -2.68
CA PRO A 77 8.13 -11.79 -2.34
C PRO A 77 7.95 -12.53 -1.01
N LEU A 78 6.95 -12.14 -0.25
CA LEU A 78 6.58 -12.81 0.99
C LEU A 78 5.80 -14.09 0.68
N SER A 79 6.08 -15.16 1.45
CA SER A 79 5.23 -16.35 1.46
C SER A 79 3.85 -16.05 2.06
N ASP A 80 2.86 -16.90 1.81
CA ASP A 80 1.53 -16.76 2.41
C ASP A 80 1.57 -16.69 3.94
N GLN A 81 2.43 -17.51 4.58
CA GLN A 81 2.64 -17.44 6.02
C GLN A 81 3.21 -16.11 6.48
N ALA A 82 4.17 -15.55 5.73
CA ALA A 82 4.76 -14.26 6.05
C ALA A 82 3.75 -13.12 5.86
N ILE A 83 2.89 -13.20 4.84
CA ILE A 83 1.77 -12.26 4.64
C ILE A 83 0.79 -12.35 5.80
N ASN A 84 0.37 -13.56 6.19
CA ASN A 84 -0.54 -13.77 7.32
C ASN A 84 0.04 -13.17 8.61
N ASN A 85 1.31 -13.42 8.88
CA ASN A 85 2.00 -12.83 10.04
C ASN A 85 2.06 -11.30 9.95
N ARG A 86 2.26 -10.74 8.75
CA ARG A 86 2.33 -9.29 8.54
C ARG A 86 1.01 -8.59 8.85
N VAL A 87 -0.11 -9.19 8.47
CA VAL A 87 -1.45 -8.63 8.73
C VAL A 87 -2.07 -9.16 10.03
N GLY A 88 -1.34 -9.97 10.79
CA GLY A 88 -1.74 -10.45 12.13
C GLY A 88 -2.92 -11.40 12.13
N ILE A 89 -3.00 -12.32 11.15
CA ILE A 89 -4.06 -13.33 11.05
C ILE A 89 -3.48 -14.75 10.98
N THR A 90 -4.29 -15.73 11.36
CA THR A 90 -3.97 -17.14 11.13
C THR A 90 -4.43 -17.60 9.74
N GLN A 91 -3.96 -18.76 9.31
CA GLN A 91 -4.43 -19.36 8.06
C GLN A 91 -5.93 -19.72 8.14
N GLU A 92 -6.41 -20.17 9.30
CA GLU A 92 -7.83 -20.43 9.52
C GLU A 92 -8.67 -19.15 9.45
N GLU A 93 -8.20 -18.07 10.03
CA GLU A 93 -8.87 -16.75 9.93
C GLU A 93 -8.89 -16.25 8.50
N ARG A 94 -7.79 -16.42 7.74
CA ARG A 94 -7.74 -16.04 6.33
C ARG A 94 -8.85 -16.73 5.53
N ILE A 95 -9.07 -18.03 5.78
CA ILE A 95 -10.08 -18.81 5.07
C ILE A 95 -11.49 -18.52 5.58
N SER A 96 -11.67 -18.38 6.90
CA SER A 96 -13.01 -18.29 7.50
C SER A 96 -13.55 -16.86 7.62
N LYS A 97 -12.68 -15.90 7.97
CA LYS A 97 -13.07 -14.49 8.20
C LYS A 97 -12.81 -13.57 7.01
N TYR A 98 -11.75 -13.89 6.22
CA TYR A 98 -11.28 -13.03 5.12
C TYR A 98 -11.29 -13.72 3.75
N PRO A 99 -12.28 -14.59 3.43
CA PRO A 99 -12.25 -15.43 2.22
C PRO A 99 -12.25 -14.65 0.91
N LYS A 100 -12.71 -13.41 0.93
CA LYS A 100 -12.79 -12.54 -0.26
C LYS A 100 -11.56 -11.67 -0.47
N VAL A 101 -10.67 -11.59 0.51
CA VAL A 101 -9.47 -10.74 0.44
C VAL A 101 -8.35 -11.48 -0.27
N ARG A 102 -7.83 -10.91 -1.33
CA ARG A 102 -6.63 -11.40 -2.01
C ARG A 102 -5.43 -10.60 -1.55
N PHE A 103 -4.31 -11.31 -1.44
CA PHE A 103 -3.02 -10.70 -1.15
C PHE A 103 -2.08 -10.95 -2.31
N PHE A 104 -1.39 -9.90 -2.74
CA PHE A 104 -0.43 -9.93 -3.83
C PHE A 104 0.95 -9.48 -3.32
N ASN A 105 1.99 -9.89 -4.03
CA ASN A 105 3.32 -9.33 -3.88
C ASN A 105 3.65 -8.44 -5.08
N HIS A 106 4.44 -7.41 -4.86
CA HIS A 106 5.07 -6.68 -5.96
C HIS A 106 6.28 -7.46 -6.47
N HIS A 107 6.14 -8.10 -7.63
CA HIS A 107 7.22 -8.84 -8.28
C HIS A 107 7.96 -7.92 -9.28
N TRP A 108 8.82 -7.07 -8.77
CA TRP A 108 9.49 -6.02 -9.55
C TRP A 108 10.37 -6.53 -10.71
N LYS A 109 10.84 -7.78 -10.65
CA LYS A 109 11.62 -8.43 -11.71
C LYS A 109 10.79 -9.16 -12.76
N ASP A 110 9.49 -9.30 -12.53
CA ASP A 110 8.61 -10.02 -13.43
C ASP A 110 8.06 -9.06 -14.50
N PRO A 111 8.53 -9.14 -15.77
CA PRO A 111 8.09 -8.24 -16.82
C PRO A 111 6.61 -8.39 -17.14
N ASP A 112 6.02 -9.54 -16.83
CA ASP A 112 4.58 -9.77 -17.04
C ASP A 112 3.71 -9.03 -16.03
N GLN A 113 4.29 -8.60 -14.90
CA GLN A 113 3.59 -7.84 -13.86
C GLN A 113 3.92 -6.34 -13.88
N ILE A 114 4.85 -5.90 -14.71
CA ILE A 114 5.29 -4.51 -14.80
C ILE A 114 4.87 -3.92 -16.14
N GLN A 115 4.39 -2.68 -16.10
CA GLN A 115 3.98 -1.91 -17.28
C GLN A 115 4.70 -0.57 -17.32
N SER A 116 5.23 -0.21 -18.48
CA SER A 116 5.71 1.15 -18.73
C SER A 116 4.53 2.12 -18.79
N ILE A 117 4.68 3.25 -18.11
CA ILE A 117 3.71 4.34 -18.09
C ILE A 117 4.26 5.64 -18.68
N GLY A 118 5.53 5.66 -19.03
CA GLY A 118 6.17 6.81 -19.64
C GLY A 118 7.69 6.67 -19.68
N ILE A 119 8.30 7.62 -20.36
CA ILE A 119 9.75 7.71 -20.49
C ILE A 119 10.16 9.14 -20.12
N ILE A 120 11.15 9.27 -19.24
CA ILE A 120 11.86 10.56 -19.06
C ILE A 120 13.04 10.54 -20.02
N THR A 121 13.04 11.49 -20.94
CA THR A 121 14.04 11.54 -22.00
C THR A 121 15.42 11.93 -21.46
N LYS A 122 16.48 11.60 -22.24
CA LYS A 122 17.85 12.02 -21.93
C LYS A 122 17.97 13.53 -21.69
N SER A 123 17.28 14.34 -22.51
CA SER A 123 17.28 15.80 -22.40
C SER A 123 16.67 16.25 -21.07
N GLU A 124 15.54 15.66 -20.65
CA GLU A 124 14.90 15.97 -19.38
C GLU A 124 15.78 15.56 -18.19
N ILE A 125 16.38 14.37 -18.23
CA ILE A 125 17.32 13.91 -17.19
C ILE A 125 18.55 14.82 -17.12
N SER A 126 19.13 15.21 -18.26
CA SER A 126 20.26 16.14 -18.30
C SER A 126 19.89 17.51 -17.70
N GLN A 127 18.70 18.02 -18.00
CA GLN A 127 18.20 19.26 -17.41
C GLN A 127 17.99 19.16 -15.90
N ILE A 128 17.33 18.11 -15.43
CA ILE A 128 17.05 17.87 -13.99
C ILE A 128 18.35 17.68 -13.21
N SER A 129 19.30 16.95 -13.76
CA SER A 129 20.59 16.66 -13.12
C SER A 129 21.66 17.73 -13.33
N SER A 130 21.33 18.85 -13.99
CA SER A 130 22.32 19.89 -14.38
C SER A 130 23.50 19.33 -15.18
N GLY A 131 23.22 18.40 -16.09
CA GLY A 131 24.19 17.78 -16.97
C GLY A 131 24.99 16.62 -16.36
N LEU A 132 24.65 16.19 -15.13
CA LEU A 132 25.35 15.08 -14.46
C LEU A 132 24.92 13.69 -14.95
N MET A 133 23.73 13.57 -15.54
CA MET A 133 23.20 12.34 -16.10
C MET A 133 22.60 12.60 -17.48
N GLU A 134 22.79 11.65 -18.40
CA GLU A 134 22.28 11.69 -19.78
C GLU A 134 21.70 10.34 -20.19
N GLU A 135 20.95 9.72 -19.29
CA GLU A 135 20.29 8.44 -19.54
C GLU A 135 18.78 8.62 -19.73
N GLU A 136 18.19 7.75 -20.54
CA GLU A 136 16.74 7.67 -20.64
C GLU A 136 16.22 6.78 -19.50
N VAL A 137 15.16 7.23 -18.82
CA VAL A 137 14.54 6.47 -17.73
C VAL A 137 13.15 6.03 -18.13
N ASN A 138 12.94 4.73 -18.26
CA ASN A 138 11.62 4.15 -18.42
C ASN A 138 10.91 4.05 -17.07
N ILE A 139 9.78 4.72 -16.96
CA ILE A 139 8.94 4.70 -15.74
C ILE A 139 8.03 3.49 -15.81
N THR A 140 8.19 2.59 -14.87
CA THR A 140 7.39 1.36 -14.81
C THR A 140 6.62 1.23 -13.50
N ILE A 141 5.44 0.62 -13.56
CA ILE A 141 4.59 0.38 -12.40
C ILE A 141 4.01 -1.04 -12.46
N ASN A 142 3.59 -1.59 -11.33
CA ASN A 142 2.90 -2.87 -11.30
C ASN A 142 1.55 -2.77 -12.00
N LYS A 143 1.29 -3.68 -12.96
CA LYS A 143 0.06 -3.69 -13.78
C LYS A 143 -1.22 -3.79 -12.96
N ILE A 144 -1.16 -4.45 -11.81
CA ILE A 144 -2.34 -4.68 -10.96
C ILE A 144 -3.04 -3.39 -10.55
N VAL A 145 -2.30 -2.26 -10.46
CA VAL A 145 -2.90 -0.98 -10.05
C VAL A 145 -3.97 -0.48 -11.01
N PHE A 146 -3.91 -0.90 -12.28
CA PHE A 146 -4.89 -0.50 -13.30
C PHE A 146 -6.22 -1.27 -13.23
N ASP A 147 -6.27 -2.35 -12.45
CA ASP A 147 -7.47 -3.16 -12.26
C ASP A 147 -8.39 -2.62 -11.14
N TYR A 148 -7.94 -1.56 -10.43
CA TYR A 148 -8.62 -0.98 -9.28
C TYR A 148 -9.02 0.47 -9.48
N ASP A 149 -10.14 0.85 -8.87
CA ASP A 149 -10.66 2.23 -8.90
C ASP A 149 -9.93 3.13 -7.89
N ILE A 150 -9.46 2.56 -6.78
CA ILE A 150 -8.84 3.28 -5.66
C ILE A 150 -7.57 2.55 -5.22
N LEU A 151 -6.48 3.31 -5.13
CA LEU A 151 -5.24 2.89 -4.50
C LEU A 151 -5.15 3.53 -3.11
N MET A 152 -5.11 2.71 -2.06
CA MET A 152 -4.99 3.15 -0.67
C MET A 152 -3.60 2.81 -0.15
N ILE A 153 -2.80 3.81 0.18
CA ILE A 153 -1.46 3.59 0.75
C ILE A 153 -1.58 3.56 2.27
N ILE A 154 -1.11 2.48 2.87
CA ILE A 154 -1.07 2.28 4.33
C ILE A 154 0.36 1.99 4.73
N GLY A 155 0.99 2.94 5.41
CA GLY A 155 2.38 2.76 5.82
C GLY A 155 2.89 3.92 6.66
N PRO A 156 4.08 3.79 7.23
CA PRO A 156 4.73 4.85 7.97
C PRO A 156 5.33 5.88 7.01
N THR A 157 5.40 7.12 7.47
CA THR A 157 6.14 8.17 6.79
C THR A 157 7.45 8.40 7.54
N PHE A 158 8.57 8.26 6.84
CA PHE A 158 9.90 8.51 7.39
C PHE A 158 10.63 9.58 6.57
N PRO A 159 11.50 10.36 7.20
CA PRO A 159 12.50 11.13 6.45
C PRO A 159 13.35 10.17 5.59
N HIS A 160 13.60 10.53 4.35
CA HIS A 160 14.44 9.74 3.45
C HIS A 160 15.72 10.52 3.14
N GLU A 161 16.86 9.83 3.17
CA GLU A 161 18.20 10.44 3.01
C GLU A 161 18.43 11.07 1.62
N VAL A 162 17.64 10.68 0.62
CA VAL A 162 17.76 11.21 -0.76
C VAL A 162 16.63 12.14 -1.12
N VAL A 163 15.39 11.81 -0.75
CA VAL A 163 14.20 12.54 -1.24
C VAL A 163 13.46 13.34 -0.15
N GLY A 164 13.92 13.29 1.09
CA GLY A 164 13.36 14.06 2.21
C GLY A 164 12.25 13.39 3.00
#